data_abb7f718b441ccb16f1fccee5f7041dc
#
_entry.id   abb7f718b441ccb16f1fccee5f7041dc
#
_cell.length_a   1.000
_cell.length_b   1.000
_cell.length_c   1.000
_cell.angle_alpha   90.00
_cell.angle_beta   90.00
_cell.angle_gamma   90.00
#
_symmetry.space_group_name_H-M   'P 1'
#
loop_
_entity.id
_entity.type
_entity.pdbx_description
1 polymer ?
#
loop_
_entity_poly.entity_id
_entity_poly.type
_entity_poly.pdbx_seq_one_letter_code
_entity_poly.pdbx_strand_id
1 'polypeptide(L)'
;MLKTLRNAWKVKEIRQKLIFTFMMLVVIRFGSELPIPGVKTDFFADFFASQSNDAFGFFNAMTGGSFTSLSVFALSITPYITSSIIIQLLTIAIPALEEMQRDGEEGRKKMTAITRYVTVGLALFESIAMAIGFGRQGMIPNLDFFKGVVVVACLTAGSAMLMWLGERITEKGVGNGISIVLTINIISSCLLYTSPSPRDCS
;
A
#
# COMPACT_ATOMS: atom_id res chain seq x y z
N MET A 1 13.33 -27.65 -9.93
CA MET A 1 12.64 -26.36 -9.89
C MET A 1 12.61 -25.63 -11.25
N LEU A 2 13.73 -25.43 -11.97
CA LEU A 2 13.75 -24.77 -13.29
C LEU A 2 12.92 -25.47 -14.37
N LYS A 3 12.85 -26.81 -14.37
CA LYS A 3 12.02 -27.58 -15.32
C LYS A 3 10.51 -27.34 -15.08
N THR A 4 10.10 -27.19 -13.82
CA THR A 4 8.71 -26.93 -13.44
C THR A 4 8.29 -25.52 -13.85
N LEU A 5 9.15 -24.52 -13.63
CA LEU A 5 8.94 -23.14 -14.11
C LEU A 5 8.84 -23.07 -15.64
N ARG A 6 9.72 -23.79 -16.36
CA ARG A 6 9.68 -23.83 -17.83
C ARG A 6 8.42 -24.52 -18.35
N ASN A 7 7.92 -25.53 -17.65
CA ASN A 7 6.68 -26.21 -18.02
C ASN A 7 5.42 -25.35 -17.69
N ALA A 8 5.43 -24.63 -16.57
CA ALA A 8 4.39 -23.67 -16.21
C ALA A 8 4.28 -22.56 -17.27
N TRP A 9 5.41 -22.09 -17.82
CA TRP A 9 5.43 -21.07 -18.87
C TRP A 9 4.81 -21.54 -20.20
N LYS A 10 4.77 -22.86 -20.45
CA LYS A 10 4.13 -23.43 -21.64
C LYS A 10 2.59 -23.41 -21.58
N VAL A 11 2.00 -23.37 -20.38
CA VAL A 11 0.56 -23.30 -20.20
C VAL A 11 0.10 -21.84 -20.40
N LYS A 12 -0.72 -21.59 -21.40
CA LYS A 12 -1.17 -20.25 -21.79
C LYS A 12 -1.85 -19.49 -20.64
N GLU A 13 -2.67 -20.18 -19.84
CA GLU A 13 -3.39 -19.59 -18.71
C GLU A 13 -2.45 -19.11 -17.62
N ILE A 14 -1.46 -19.92 -17.22
CA ILE A 14 -0.49 -19.58 -16.18
C ILE A 14 0.38 -18.42 -16.64
N ARG A 15 0.82 -18.44 -17.90
CA ARG A 15 1.58 -17.34 -18.49
C ARG A 15 0.82 -16.03 -18.48
N GLN A 16 -0.46 -16.04 -18.85
CA GLN A 16 -1.29 -14.83 -18.83
C GLN A 16 -1.44 -14.27 -17.41
N LYS A 17 -1.68 -15.12 -16.42
CA LYS A 17 -1.77 -14.73 -15.01
C LYS A 17 -0.46 -14.15 -14.47
N LEU A 18 0.68 -14.75 -14.82
CA LEU A 18 2.01 -14.26 -14.44
C LEU A 18 2.30 -12.90 -15.06
N ILE A 19 2.07 -12.74 -16.38
CA ILE A 19 2.27 -11.46 -17.07
C ILE A 19 1.37 -10.37 -16.49
N PHE A 20 0.11 -10.70 -16.20
CA PHE A 20 -0.83 -9.78 -15.58
C PHE A 20 -0.35 -9.32 -14.21
N THR A 21 0.06 -10.27 -13.35
CA THR A 21 0.61 -9.95 -12.01
C THR A 21 1.85 -9.08 -12.14
N PHE A 22 2.78 -9.42 -13.02
CA PHE A 22 4.00 -8.64 -13.23
C PHE A 22 3.68 -7.20 -13.72
N MET A 23 2.76 -7.05 -14.69
CA MET A 23 2.33 -5.74 -15.18
C MET A 23 1.74 -4.88 -14.05
N MET A 24 0.87 -5.48 -13.21
CA MET A 24 0.29 -4.77 -12.07
C MET A 24 1.34 -4.34 -11.05
N LEU A 25 2.37 -5.16 -10.80
CA LEU A 25 3.47 -4.80 -9.91
C LEU A 25 4.30 -3.63 -10.45
N VAL A 26 4.54 -3.58 -11.75
CA VAL A 26 5.20 -2.44 -12.41
C VAL A 26 4.38 -1.16 -12.22
N VAL A 27 3.05 -1.23 -12.39
CA VAL A 27 2.15 -0.08 -12.17
C VAL A 27 2.21 0.41 -10.72
N ILE A 28 2.18 -0.51 -9.75
CA ILE A 28 2.29 -0.19 -8.33
C ILE A 28 3.63 0.49 -8.04
N ARG A 29 4.71 -0.05 -8.59
CA ARG A 29 6.05 0.52 -8.38
C ARG A 29 6.19 1.90 -9.01
N PHE A 30 5.65 2.10 -10.20
CA PHE A 30 5.64 3.41 -10.84
C PHE A 30 4.84 4.43 -10.02
N GLY A 31 3.67 4.05 -9.49
CA GLY A 31 2.86 4.92 -8.64
C GLY A 31 3.51 5.25 -7.28
N SER A 32 4.38 4.38 -6.76
CA SER A 32 5.12 4.64 -5.52
C SER A 32 6.23 5.69 -5.66
N GLU A 33 6.65 6.00 -6.86
CA GLU A 33 7.63 7.05 -7.15
C GLU A 33 6.99 8.43 -7.45
N LEU A 34 5.65 8.49 -7.58
CA LEU A 34 4.94 9.74 -7.86
C LEU A 34 4.74 10.55 -6.58
N PRO A 35 5.46 11.68 -6.40
CA PRO A 35 5.30 12.52 -5.22
C PRO A 35 3.96 13.28 -5.25
N ILE A 36 3.41 13.56 -4.08
CA ILE A 36 2.20 14.38 -3.97
C ILE A 36 2.53 15.83 -4.35
N PRO A 37 1.75 16.46 -5.24
CA PRO A 37 1.99 17.83 -5.65
C PRO A 37 1.86 18.81 -4.47
N GLY A 38 2.84 19.70 -4.30
CA GLY A 38 2.83 20.76 -3.30
C GLY A 38 3.54 20.43 -1.99
N VAL A 39 4.21 19.30 -1.88
CA VAL A 39 5.03 18.91 -0.71
C VAL A 39 6.51 18.92 -1.08
N LYS A 40 7.36 19.42 -0.17
CA LYS A 40 8.81 19.40 -0.34
C LYS A 40 9.37 18.06 0.15
N THR A 41 9.68 17.17 -0.77
CA THR A 41 10.22 15.83 -0.50
C THR A 41 11.58 15.86 0.18
N ASP A 42 12.44 16.86 -0.14
CA ASP A 42 13.78 16.99 0.44
C ASP A 42 13.74 17.18 1.96
N PHE A 43 12.78 17.96 2.45
CA PHE A 43 12.63 18.21 3.88
C PHE A 43 12.19 16.96 4.65
N PHE A 44 11.40 16.07 3.98
CA PHE A 44 10.99 14.79 4.55
C PHE A 44 12.16 13.83 4.71
N ALA A 45 13.00 13.72 3.68
CA ALA A 45 14.18 12.86 3.72
C ALA A 45 15.14 13.26 4.85
N ASP A 46 15.40 14.57 5.01
CA ASP A 46 16.28 15.11 6.04
C ASP A 46 15.69 14.94 7.46
N PHE A 47 14.38 15.14 7.62
CA PHE A 47 13.71 14.95 8.92
C PHE A 47 13.75 13.49 9.38
N PHE A 48 13.49 12.54 8.48
CA PHE A 48 13.54 11.13 8.82
C PHE A 48 14.97 10.60 8.97
N ALA A 49 15.95 11.18 8.27
CA ALA A 49 17.36 10.87 8.47
C ALA A 49 17.87 11.33 9.86
N SER A 50 17.34 12.45 10.37
CA SER A 50 17.70 12.98 11.70
C SER A 50 16.99 12.21 12.85
N GLN A 51 15.88 11.56 12.59
CA GLN A 51 15.06 10.84 13.56
C GLN A 51 15.21 9.33 13.33
N SER A 52 16.38 8.79 13.65
CA SER A 52 16.71 7.36 13.53
C SER A 52 15.98 6.48 14.57
N ASN A 53 14.65 6.57 14.65
CA ASN A 53 13.85 5.65 15.41
C ASN A 53 13.55 4.40 14.58
N ASP A 54 13.86 3.22 15.10
CA ASP A 54 13.64 1.92 14.44
C ASP A 54 12.20 1.72 13.90
N ALA A 55 11.21 2.33 14.57
CA ALA A 55 9.82 2.28 14.16
C ALA A 55 9.55 2.95 12.80
N PHE A 56 10.16 4.11 12.54
CA PHE A 56 10.01 4.80 11.25
C PHE A 56 10.75 4.07 10.12
N GLY A 57 11.92 3.49 10.42
CA GLY A 57 12.66 2.64 9.49
C GLY A 57 11.84 1.42 9.07
N PHE A 58 11.19 0.76 10.02
CA PHE A 58 10.31 -0.37 9.75
C PHE A 58 9.09 0.02 8.89
N PHE A 59 8.44 1.16 9.21
CA PHE A 59 7.30 1.65 8.45
C PHE A 59 7.70 2.01 7.01
N ASN A 60 8.84 2.67 6.84
CA ASN A 60 9.39 2.99 5.53
C ASN A 60 9.73 1.73 4.71
N ALA A 61 10.27 0.69 5.35
CA ALA A 61 10.51 -0.60 4.72
C ALA A 61 9.21 -1.27 4.24
N MET A 62 8.14 -1.25 5.05
CA MET A 62 6.84 -1.80 4.66
C MET A 62 6.19 -1.05 3.49
N THR A 63 6.42 0.25 3.39
CA THR A 63 5.87 1.10 2.32
C THR A 63 6.73 1.14 1.06
N GLY A 64 7.89 0.47 1.08
CA GLY A 64 8.81 0.43 -0.07
C GLY A 64 9.49 1.76 -0.38
N GLY A 65 9.74 2.61 0.62
CA GLY A 65 10.31 3.95 0.46
C GLY A 65 9.30 5.04 0.11
N SER A 66 8.05 4.67 -0.15
CA SER A 66 6.98 5.62 -0.51
C SER A 66 6.63 6.60 0.59
N PHE A 67 6.90 6.25 1.84
CA PHE A 67 6.62 7.08 3.00
C PHE A 67 7.59 8.28 3.08
N THR A 68 8.88 8.05 2.91
CA THR A 68 9.91 9.12 2.93
C THR A 68 9.81 10.05 1.73
N SER A 69 9.35 9.54 0.58
CA SER A 69 9.12 10.33 -0.63
C SER A 69 7.76 11.05 -0.62
N LEU A 70 6.93 10.84 0.39
CA LEU A 70 5.52 11.26 0.46
C LEU A 70 4.80 11.07 -0.88
N SER A 71 4.90 9.86 -1.41
CA SER A 71 4.25 9.51 -2.67
C SER A 71 2.75 9.30 -2.48
N VAL A 72 2.02 9.24 -3.58
CA VAL A 72 0.57 8.95 -3.58
C VAL A 72 0.27 7.64 -2.83
N PHE A 73 1.21 6.69 -2.82
CA PHE A 73 1.09 5.41 -2.12
C PHE A 73 1.78 5.39 -0.74
N ALA A 74 2.00 6.55 -0.11
CA ALA A 74 2.67 6.64 1.20
C ALA A 74 1.94 5.86 2.31
N LEU A 75 0.61 5.79 2.30
CA LEU A 75 -0.18 4.96 3.21
C LEU A 75 -0.07 3.47 2.90
N SER A 76 0.46 3.11 1.71
CA SER A 76 0.58 1.72 1.26
C SER A 76 -0.76 0.97 1.33
N ILE A 77 -0.71 -0.32 1.62
CA ILE A 77 -1.87 -1.20 1.78
C ILE A 77 -2.29 -1.35 3.26
N THR A 78 -1.64 -0.60 4.17
CA THR A 78 -1.84 -0.67 5.63
C THR A 78 -3.30 -0.50 6.05
N PRO A 79 -4.08 0.52 5.58
CA PRO A 79 -5.48 0.68 5.97
C PRO A 79 -6.35 -0.50 5.55
N TYR A 80 -6.01 -1.17 4.45
CA TYR A 80 -6.74 -2.37 4.01
C TYR A 80 -6.44 -3.58 4.90
N ILE A 81 -5.19 -3.79 5.30
CA ILE A 81 -4.82 -4.90 6.19
C ILE A 81 -5.50 -4.72 7.54
N THR A 82 -5.44 -3.51 8.11
CA THR A 82 -6.09 -3.17 9.39
C THR A 82 -7.60 -3.39 9.31
N SER A 83 -8.24 -2.90 8.27
CA SER A 83 -9.67 -3.08 8.00
C SER A 83 -10.05 -4.55 7.88
N SER A 84 -9.27 -5.35 7.16
CA SER A 84 -9.50 -6.78 7.00
C SER A 84 -9.44 -7.53 8.34
N ILE A 85 -8.46 -7.19 9.18
CA ILE A 85 -8.33 -7.77 10.53
C ILE A 85 -9.52 -7.35 11.40
N ILE A 86 -9.89 -6.07 11.38
CA ILE A 86 -11.06 -5.58 12.14
C ILE A 86 -12.33 -6.33 11.74
N ILE A 87 -12.59 -6.49 10.45
CA ILE A 87 -13.77 -7.19 9.96
C ILE A 87 -13.73 -8.67 10.35
N GLN A 88 -12.58 -9.33 10.30
CA GLN A 88 -12.43 -10.72 10.75
C GLN A 88 -12.74 -10.85 12.25
N LEU A 89 -12.26 -9.93 13.08
CA LEU A 89 -12.56 -9.94 14.51
C LEU A 89 -14.04 -9.63 14.79
N LEU A 90 -14.63 -8.67 14.06
CA LEU A 90 -16.07 -8.39 14.17
C LEU A 90 -16.95 -9.58 13.74
N THR A 91 -16.50 -10.35 12.78
CA THR A 91 -17.23 -11.55 12.34
C THR A 91 -17.34 -12.60 13.46
N ILE A 92 -16.33 -12.68 14.34
CA ILE A 92 -16.39 -13.55 15.52
C ILE A 92 -17.28 -12.95 16.63
N ALA A 93 -17.30 -11.62 16.75
CA ALA A 93 -18.02 -10.92 17.80
C ALA A 93 -19.51 -10.73 17.50
N ILE A 94 -19.88 -10.60 16.22
CA ILE A 94 -21.25 -10.29 15.78
C ILE A 94 -21.85 -11.47 15.01
N PRO A 95 -22.87 -12.18 15.59
CA PRO A 95 -23.49 -13.34 14.94
C PRO A 95 -24.04 -13.06 13.54
N ALA A 96 -24.57 -11.87 13.30
CA ALA A 96 -25.11 -11.48 12.00
C ALA A 96 -24.04 -11.44 10.89
N LEU A 97 -22.79 -11.11 11.22
CA LEU A 97 -21.68 -11.14 10.27
C LEU A 97 -21.18 -12.58 10.06
N GLU A 98 -21.25 -13.43 11.09
CA GLU A 98 -20.93 -14.84 10.98
C GLU A 98 -21.92 -15.57 10.06
N GLU A 99 -23.21 -15.31 10.19
CA GLU A 99 -24.25 -15.83 9.28
C GLU A 99 -23.98 -15.39 7.84
N MET A 100 -23.69 -14.12 7.64
CA MET A 100 -23.36 -13.58 6.32
C MET A 100 -22.10 -14.25 5.71
N GLN A 101 -21.11 -14.63 6.53
CA GLN A 101 -19.94 -15.38 6.07
C GLN A 101 -20.29 -16.82 5.67
N ARG A 102 -21.29 -17.43 6.32
CA ARG A 102 -21.79 -18.78 6.02
C ARG A 102 -22.67 -18.85 4.77
N ASP A 103 -23.25 -17.73 4.34
CA ASP A 103 -24.11 -17.62 3.14
C ASP A 103 -23.39 -17.86 1.79
N GLY A 104 -22.16 -18.35 1.81
CA GLY A 104 -21.41 -18.74 0.62
C GLY A 104 -20.87 -17.54 -0.19
N GLU A 105 -21.03 -17.59 -1.52
CA GLU A 105 -20.40 -16.56 -2.40
C GLU A 105 -21.07 -15.19 -2.30
N GLU A 106 -22.37 -15.11 -2.06
CA GLU A 106 -23.06 -13.83 -1.91
C GLU A 106 -22.67 -13.13 -0.62
N GLY A 107 -22.55 -13.88 0.48
CA GLY A 107 -22.07 -13.37 1.75
C GLY A 107 -20.64 -12.86 1.67
N ARG A 108 -19.75 -13.58 0.98
CA ARG A 108 -18.37 -13.14 0.75
C ARG A 108 -18.29 -11.82 -0.04
N LYS A 109 -19.12 -11.64 -1.07
CA LYS A 109 -19.19 -10.38 -1.83
C LYS A 109 -19.62 -9.21 -0.96
N LYS A 110 -20.63 -9.41 -0.09
CA LYS A 110 -21.07 -8.39 0.87
C LYS A 110 -19.98 -8.04 1.89
N MET A 111 -19.31 -9.06 2.44
CA MET A 111 -18.19 -8.86 3.36
C MET A 111 -17.04 -8.07 2.73
N THR A 112 -16.68 -8.39 1.48
CA THR A 112 -15.66 -7.65 0.73
C THR A 112 -16.09 -6.19 0.52
N ALA A 113 -17.36 -5.95 0.21
CA ALA A 113 -17.87 -4.57 0.06
C ALA A 113 -17.77 -3.79 1.37
N ILE A 114 -18.15 -4.38 2.50
CA ILE A 114 -18.03 -3.77 3.84
C ILE A 114 -16.56 -3.45 4.14
N THR A 115 -15.65 -4.41 3.89
CA THR A 115 -14.21 -4.20 4.07
C THR A 115 -13.70 -3.02 3.24
N ARG A 116 -14.15 -2.86 2.00
CA ARG A 116 -13.78 -1.71 1.15
C ARG A 116 -14.22 -0.37 1.75
N TYR A 117 -15.46 -0.28 2.22
CA TYR A 117 -15.96 0.95 2.85
C TYR A 117 -15.18 1.30 4.12
N VAL A 118 -14.92 0.30 4.98
CA VAL A 118 -14.13 0.51 6.20
C VAL A 118 -12.70 0.90 5.85
N THR A 119 -12.11 0.30 4.82
CA THR A 119 -10.76 0.65 4.34
C THR A 119 -10.67 2.11 3.90
N VAL A 120 -11.62 2.58 3.09
CA VAL A 120 -11.64 3.98 2.63
C VAL A 120 -11.84 4.94 3.81
N GLY A 121 -12.71 4.58 4.77
CA GLY A 121 -12.91 5.35 6.00
C GLY A 121 -11.64 5.45 6.85
N LEU A 122 -10.93 4.33 7.05
CA LEU A 122 -9.66 4.30 7.78
C LEU A 122 -8.56 5.06 7.03
N ALA A 123 -8.46 4.90 5.71
CA ALA A 123 -7.49 5.62 4.90
C ALA A 123 -7.71 7.13 4.96
N LEU A 124 -8.98 7.56 4.97
CA LEU A 124 -9.32 8.97 5.13
C LEU A 124 -8.94 9.50 6.52
N PHE A 125 -9.18 8.71 7.57
CA PHE A 125 -8.79 9.08 8.94
C PHE A 125 -7.27 9.17 9.08
N GLU A 126 -6.53 8.18 8.59
CA GLU A 126 -5.06 8.16 8.60
C GLU A 126 -4.47 9.32 7.78
N SER A 127 -5.02 9.62 6.61
CA SER A 127 -4.55 10.73 5.76
C SER A 127 -4.78 12.10 6.40
N ILE A 128 -5.89 12.31 7.10
CA ILE A 128 -6.15 13.53 7.86
C ILE A 128 -5.15 13.64 9.02
N ALA A 129 -4.91 12.56 9.76
CA ALA A 129 -3.95 12.55 10.87
C ALA A 129 -2.54 12.87 10.37
N MET A 130 -2.11 12.30 9.24
CA MET A 130 -0.83 12.62 8.61
C MET A 130 -0.75 14.07 8.14
N ALA A 131 -1.78 14.58 7.45
CA ALA A 131 -1.80 15.96 6.95
C ALA A 131 -1.69 16.98 8.09
N ILE A 132 -2.39 16.74 9.21
CA ILE A 132 -2.31 17.61 10.40
C ILE A 132 -0.93 17.46 11.07
N GLY A 133 -0.43 16.23 11.23
CA GLY A 133 0.86 15.94 11.84
C GLY A 133 2.01 16.64 11.11
N PHE A 134 2.08 16.47 9.82
CA PHE A 134 3.13 17.06 8.97
C PHE A 134 2.93 18.59 8.79
N GLY A 135 1.68 19.05 8.76
CA GLY A 135 1.39 20.47 8.72
C GLY A 135 1.89 21.22 9.96
N ARG A 136 1.73 20.64 11.17
CA ARG A 136 2.22 21.21 12.44
C ARG A 136 3.75 21.24 12.53
N GLN A 137 4.42 20.31 11.87
CA GLN A 137 5.90 20.25 11.82
C GLN A 137 6.50 21.17 10.76
N GLY A 138 5.68 21.96 10.04
CA GLY A 138 6.14 22.89 9.03
C GLY A 138 6.63 22.25 7.73
N MET A 139 6.37 20.97 7.54
CA MET A 139 6.80 20.20 6.37
C MET A 139 6.00 20.55 5.11
N ILE A 140 4.80 21.09 5.29
CA ILE A 140 3.97 21.62 4.20
C ILE A 140 4.08 23.15 4.23
N PRO A 141 4.82 23.79 3.31
CA PRO A 141 4.97 25.23 3.30
C PRO A 141 3.62 25.89 3.01
N ASN A 142 3.22 26.82 3.90
CA ASN A 142 1.93 27.49 3.86
C ASN A 142 0.77 26.47 3.79
N LEU A 143 0.50 25.80 4.93
CA LEU A 143 -0.63 24.89 5.08
C LEU A 143 -1.93 25.67 4.87
N ASP A 144 -2.28 25.89 3.62
CA ASP A 144 -3.57 26.42 3.24
C ASP A 144 -4.59 25.28 3.31
N PHE A 145 -5.80 25.58 3.74
CA PHE A 145 -6.89 24.58 3.85
C PHE A 145 -7.04 23.77 2.56
N PHE A 146 -6.90 24.44 1.40
CA PHE A 146 -6.99 23.78 0.10
C PHE A 146 -5.87 22.75 -0.15
N LYS A 147 -4.63 23.07 0.23
CA LYS A 147 -3.50 22.14 0.10
C LYS A 147 -3.66 20.91 1.00
N GLY A 148 -4.14 21.14 2.23
CA GLY A 148 -4.45 20.03 3.15
C GLY A 148 -5.48 19.07 2.56
N VAL A 149 -6.55 19.57 1.98
CA VAL A 149 -7.59 18.76 1.31
C VAL A 149 -7.02 17.99 0.13
N VAL A 150 -6.16 18.59 -0.69
CA VAL A 150 -5.51 17.92 -1.81
C VAL A 150 -4.62 16.77 -1.34
N VAL A 151 -3.81 16.96 -0.31
CA VAL A 151 -2.96 15.92 0.27
C VAL A 151 -3.80 14.75 0.79
N VAL A 152 -4.85 15.05 1.57
CA VAL A 152 -5.78 14.03 2.11
C VAL A 152 -6.45 13.27 0.96
N ALA A 153 -6.93 13.95 -0.06
CA ALA A 153 -7.58 13.32 -1.21
C ALA A 153 -6.61 12.43 -2.00
N CYS A 154 -5.36 12.89 -2.23
CA CYS A 154 -4.35 12.10 -2.93
C CYS A 154 -3.96 10.84 -2.16
N LEU A 155 -3.73 10.93 -0.85
CA LEU A 155 -3.39 9.80 0.00
C LEU A 155 -4.52 8.77 0.07
N THR A 156 -5.77 9.24 0.26
CA THR A 156 -6.94 8.36 0.31
C THR A 156 -7.19 7.69 -1.04
N ALA A 157 -7.08 8.42 -2.14
CA ALA A 157 -7.22 7.87 -3.48
C ALA A 157 -6.13 6.84 -3.79
N GLY A 158 -4.89 7.11 -3.37
CA GLY A 158 -3.76 6.19 -3.54
C GLY A 158 -3.97 4.86 -2.81
N SER A 159 -4.39 4.89 -1.55
CA SER A 159 -4.68 3.66 -0.80
C SER A 159 -5.87 2.89 -1.36
N ALA A 160 -6.92 3.58 -1.81
CA ALA A 160 -8.06 2.95 -2.48
C ALA A 160 -7.65 2.29 -3.82
N MET A 161 -6.76 2.94 -4.57
CA MET A 161 -6.22 2.39 -5.82
C MET A 161 -5.35 1.15 -5.56
N LEU A 162 -4.50 1.17 -4.54
CA LEU A 162 -3.69 0.01 -4.14
C LEU A 162 -4.56 -1.17 -3.69
N MET A 163 -5.61 -0.90 -2.91
CA MET A 163 -6.59 -1.92 -2.53
C MET A 163 -7.21 -2.56 -3.78
N TRP A 164 -7.69 -1.75 -4.71
CA TRP A 164 -8.28 -2.23 -5.96
C TRP A 164 -7.29 -3.05 -6.80
N LEU A 165 -6.04 -2.61 -6.92
CA LEU A 165 -4.97 -3.35 -7.62
C LEU A 165 -4.68 -4.69 -6.95
N GLY A 166 -4.59 -4.73 -5.61
CA GLY A 166 -4.37 -5.96 -4.84
C GLY A 166 -5.51 -6.97 -5.04
N GLU A 167 -6.76 -6.51 -5.04
CA GLU A 167 -7.92 -7.36 -5.32
C GLU A 167 -7.91 -7.89 -6.76
N ARG A 168 -7.56 -7.05 -7.74
CA ARG A 168 -7.45 -7.47 -9.14
C ARG A 168 -6.36 -8.51 -9.35
N ILE A 169 -5.24 -8.40 -8.63
CA ILE A 169 -4.19 -9.42 -8.67
C ILE A 169 -4.71 -10.73 -8.05
N THR A 170 -5.48 -10.68 -6.97
CA THR A 170 -6.09 -11.85 -6.35
C THR A 170 -7.11 -12.54 -7.27
N GLU A 171 -7.93 -11.76 -7.98
CA GLU A 171 -8.96 -12.30 -8.88
C GLU A 171 -8.40 -12.90 -10.18
N LYS A 172 -7.46 -12.20 -10.83
CA LYS A 172 -6.99 -12.52 -12.19
C LYS A 172 -5.51 -12.94 -12.25
N GLY A 173 -4.78 -12.72 -11.18
CA GLY A 173 -3.35 -13.02 -11.09
C GLY A 173 -3.07 -14.39 -10.45
N VAL A 174 -1.91 -14.48 -9.81
CA VAL A 174 -1.42 -15.67 -9.12
C VAL A 174 -1.39 -15.38 -7.61
N GLY A 175 -2.08 -16.20 -6.82
CA GLY A 175 -2.03 -16.13 -5.36
C GLY A 175 -2.75 -14.94 -4.74
N ASN A 176 -2.38 -14.57 -3.51
CA ASN A 176 -2.96 -13.44 -2.79
C ASN A 176 -2.26 -12.13 -3.20
N GLY A 177 -2.96 -11.27 -3.95
CA GLY A 177 -2.42 -10.02 -4.48
C GLY A 177 -1.90 -9.07 -3.41
N ILE A 178 -2.56 -9.02 -2.26
CA ILE A 178 -2.18 -8.15 -1.13
C ILE A 178 -0.83 -8.56 -0.56
N SER A 179 -0.64 -9.87 -0.35
CA SER A 179 0.63 -10.42 0.14
C SER A 179 1.76 -10.18 -0.86
N ILE A 180 1.48 -10.29 -2.15
CA ILE A 180 2.47 -10.05 -3.22
C ILE A 180 2.88 -8.58 -3.23
N VAL A 181 1.93 -7.65 -3.13
CA VAL A 181 2.22 -6.21 -3.09
C VAL A 181 3.08 -5.86 -1.87
N LEU A 182 2.73 -6.40 -0.70
CA LEU A 182 3.49 -6.18 0.53
C LEU A 182 4.91 -6.74 0.40
N THR A 183 5.06 -7.95 -0.11
CA THR A 183 6.36 -8.60 -0.32
C THR A 183 7.24 -7.78 -1.26
N ILE A 184 6.70 -7.29 -2.36
CA ILE A 184 7.47 -6.47 -3.32
C ILE A 184 7.89 -5.14 -2.71
N ASN A 185 7.06 -4.50 -1.90
CA ASN A 185 7.43 -3.28 -1.20
C ASN A 185 8.61 -3.53 -0.25
N ILE A 186 8.55 -4.61 0.53
CA ILE A 186 9.64 -4.97 1.46
C ILE A 186 10.92 -5.32 0.69
N ILE A 187 10.84 -6.15 -0.34
CA ILE A 187 12.01 -6.53 -1.16
C ILE A 187 12.64 -5.29 -1.80
N SER A 188 11.83 -4.38 -2.31
CA SER A 188 12.32 -3.13 -2.91
C SER A 188 13.11 -2.28 -1.93
N SER A 189 12.62 -2.14 -0.70
CA SER A 189 13.37 -1.44 0.36
C SER A 189 14.67 -2.13 0.70
N CYS A 190 14.66 -3.47 0.82
CA CYS A 190 15.88 -4.25 1.08
C CYS A 190 16.92 -4.09 -0.04
N LEU A 191 16.50 -4.07 -1.31
CA LEU A 191 17.38 -3.87 -2.44
C LEU A 191 18.02 -2.48 -2.47
N LEU A 192 17.27 -1.45 -2.12
CA LEU A 192 17.79 -0.08 -1.99
C LEU A 192 18.82 0.03 -0.86
N TYR A 193 18.62 -0.69 0.25
CA TYR A 193 19.57 -0.71 1.36
C TYR A 193 20.85 -1.52 1.05
N THR A 194 20.76 -2.51 0.18
CA THR A 194 21.90 -3.39 -0.19
C THR A 194 22.68 -2.86 -1.39
N SER A 195 22.12 -1.88 -2.12
CA SER A 195 22.84 -1.23 -3.22
C SER A 195 23.86 -0.25 -2.64
N PRO A 196 25.17 -0.45 -2.84
CA PRO A 196 26.21 0.47 -2.35
C PRO A 196 25.96 1.86 -2.93
N SER A 197 25.80 2.83 -2.04
CA SER A 197 25.67 4.22 -2.45
C SER A 197 26.95 4.62 -3.23
N PRO A 198 26.83 5.37 -4.34
CA PRO A 198 28.00 5.89 -5.04
C PRO A 198 28.91 6.79 -4.17
N ARG A 199 28.47 7.12 -2.95
CA ARG A 199 29.26 7.89 -1.96
C ARG A 199 30.22 7.03 -1.13
N ASP A 200 30.07 5.69 -1.14
CA ASP A 200 30.95 4.79 -0.39
C ASP A 200 32.18 4.35 -1.20
N CYS A 201 32.35 4.87 -2.42
CA CYS A 201 33.47 4.58 -3.31
C CYS A 201 34.46 5.75 -3.46
N SER A 202 34.46 6.71 -2.54
CA SER A 202 35.45 7.81 -2.55
C SER A 202 36.26 7.86 -1.26
#